data_b55537c2d6287f07db452e4f399b83d2
#
_entry.id   b55537c2d6287f07db452e4f399b83d2
#
_cell.length_a   1.000
_cell.length_b   1.000
_cell.length_c   1.000
_cell.angle_alpha   90.00
_cell.angle_beta   90.00
_cell.angle_gamma   90.00
#
_symmetry.space_group_name_H-M   'P 1'
#
loop_
_entity.id
_entity.type
_entity.pdbx_description
1 polymer ?
#
loop_
_entity_poly.entity_id
_entity_poly.type
_entity_poly.pdbx_seq_one_letter_code
_entity_poly.pdbx_strand_id
1 'polypeptide(L)'
;ATWERDGKAEVTRIRSEDDNGEDWKQSPLSRLLQSRKPDVRYRLSADGDWQEFPLLVSFKERGATDYYAQLVMFSEARQARLRQDGCILSWTSDHPDGFSDDQINVLRWLGSRFGVVAKLDKRERTAINVVSAYLGSDAGRRVLDGQIKLGDGEVIAAVIWFSDLRQSTPLADRLAGDDFLQVLNTYFQCTAGAVLDHGGEVLRFIGDAVLAIFHVDGVDGHTRAARVALAAARDAERRLAEVNATRTESGEEALDFGLGLHSGDLMFGNIGVPERVEFSVVGPAANEVARLENLTKDLDRRILVSEAFADLLPLQWEKLGAQQVKGV
;
A
#
# COMPACT_ATOMS: atom_id res chain seq x y z
N ALA A 1 15.85 5.77 -12.74
CA ALA A 1 17.09 5.01 -12.53
C ALA A 1 18.21 5.61 -13.37
N THR A 2 19.34 5.82 -12.77
CA THR A 2 20.57 6.31 -13.44
C THR A 2 21.56 5.14 -13.50
N TRP A 3 22.23 4.96 -14.64
CA TRP A 3 23.25 3.94 -14.81
C TRP A 3 24.50 4.59 -15.43
N GLU A 4 25.65 4.30 -14.87
CA GLU A 4 26.95 4.69 -15.38
C GLU A 4 27.74 3.42 -15.80
N ARG A 5 28.65 3.55 -16.76
CA ARG A 5 29.33 2.42 -17.43
C ARG A 5 29.99 1.44 -16.45
N ASP A 6 30.51 1.95 -15.33
CA ASP A 6 31.20 1.17 -14.30
C ASP A 6 30.47 1.21 -12.95
N GLY A 7 29.24 1.74 -12.91
CA GLY A 7 28.42 1.95 -11.71
C GLY A 7 27.28 0.96 -11.56
N LYS A 8 26.78 0.86 -10.33
CA LYS A 8 25.50 0.19 -10.04
C LYS A 8 24.36 1.12 -10.43
N ALA A 9 23.27 0.56 -10.96
CA ALA A 9 22.06 1.33 -11.23
C ALA A 9 21.53 1.94 -9.92
N GLU A 10 21.40 3.26 -9.89
CA GLU A 10 20.78 4.00 -8.80
C GLU A 10 19.31 4.26 -9.13
N VAL A 11 18.44 3.92 -8.20
CA VAL A 11 16.98 4.12 -8.35
C VAL A 11 16.52 5.13 -7.31
N THR A 12 16.26 6.35 -7.75
CA THR A 12 15.63 7.38 -6.92
C THR A 12 14.14 7.42 -7.18
N ARG A 13 13.33 7.34 -6.13
CA ARG A 13 11.87 7.50 -6.20
C ARG A 13 11.52 8.91 -5.77
N ILE A 14 10.93 9.67 -6.68
CA ILE A 14 10.39 11.01 -6.43
C ILE A 14 8.87 10.88 -6.38
N ARG A 15 8.20 11.45 -5.37
CA ARG A 15 6.75 11.50 -5.29
C ARG A 15 6.22 12.56 -6.26
N SER A 16 5.02 12.37 -6.79
CA SER A 16 4.40 13.29 -7.75
C SER A 16 4.17 14.70 -7.19
N GLU A 17 4.16 14.86 -5.87
CA GLU A 17 4.09 16.16 -5.18
C GLU A 17 5.39 16.97 -5.36
N ASP A 18 6.53 16.30 -5.57
CA ASP A 18 7.83 16.92 -5.82
C ASP A 18 8.01 17.35 -7.30
N ASP A 19 7.14 16.93 -8.22
CA ASP A 19 7.19 17.27 -9.67
C ASP A 19 6.96 18.76 -9.95
N ASN A 20 6.53 19.54 -8.96
CA ASN A 20 6.40 21.00 -9.03
C ASN A 20 7.65 21.76 -8.55
N GLY A 21 8.75 21.08 -8.21
CA GLY A 21 10.01 21.70 -7.81
C GLY A 21 10.56 22.61 -8.92
N GLU A 22 11.26 23.69 -8.54
CA GLU A 22 11.88 24.59 -9.51
C GLU A 22 12.90 23.88 -10.40
N ASP A 23 13.61 22.90 -9.87
CA ASP A 23 14.59 22.08 -10.61
C ASP A 23 13.94 21.28 -11.75
N TRP A 24 12.73 20.76 -11.51
CA TRP A 24 11.98 20.07 -12.57
C TRP A 24 11.53 21.04 -13.67
N LYS A 25 11.00 22.20 -13.31
CA LYS A 25 10.53 23.22 -14.28
C LYS A 25 11.65 23.73 -15.16
N GLN A 26 12.86 23.80 -14.62
CA GLN A 26 14.09 24.22 -15.31
C GLN A 26 14.85 23.04 -15.93
N SER A 27 14.24 21.88 -16.07
CA SER A 27 14.89 20.71 -16.68
C SER A 27 14.64 20.61 -18.18
N PRO A 28 15.58 20.05 -18.97
CA PRO A 28 15.38 19.79 -20.40
C PRO A 28 14.24 18.78 -20.64
N LEU A 29 13.92 17.94 -19.63
CA LEU A 29 12.86 16.95 -19.69
C LEU A 29 11.48 17.61 -19.59
N SER A 30 11.31 18.61 -18.74
CA SER A 30 10.10 19.42 -18.65
C SER A 30 9.83 20.13 -19.99
N ARG A 31 10.88 20.72 -20.58
CA ARG A 31 10.77 21.37 -21.91
C ARG A 31 10.41 20.37 -23.03
N LEU A 32 10.96 19.13 -22.96
CA LEU A 32 10.58 18.06 -23.89
C LEU A 32 9.09 17.75 -23.82
N LEU A 33 8.54 17.56 -22.61
CA LEU A 33 7.12 17.28 -22.41
C LEU A 33 6.22 18.41 -22.94
N GLN A 34 6.62 19.67 -22.73
CA GLN A 34 5.85 20.84 -23.19
C GLN A 34 5.93 21.04 -24.72
N SER A 35 7.08 20.71 -25.33
CA SER A 35 7.32 20.92 -26.76
C SER A 35 6.52 20.00 -27.69
N ARG A 36 5.92 18.93 -27.17
CA ARG A 36 5.24 17.86 -27.93
C ARG A 36 6.13 17.14 -28.96
N LYS A 37 7.44 17.33 -28.90
CA LYS A 37 8.40 16.60 -29.75
C LYS A 37 8.64 15.21 -29.19
N PRO A 38 8.99 14.22 -30.00
CA PRO A 38 9.29 12.87 -29.54
C PRO A 38 10.65 12.79 -28.83
N ASP A 39 11.55 13.68 -29.16
CA ASP A 39 12.90 13.73 -28.61
C ASP A 39 13.51 15.14 -28.63
N VAL A 40 14.61 15.30 -27.95
CA VAL A 40 15.42 16.51 -27.92
C VAL A 40 16.90 16.14 -27.83
N ARG A 41 17.75 16.95 -28.47
CA ARG A 41 19.20 16.80 -28.42
C ARG A 41 19.85 18.16 -28.16
N TYR A 42 20.84 18.17 -27.26
CA TYR A 42 21.66 19.35 -26.96
C TYR A 42 23.15 19.00 -27.11
N ARG A 43 23.81 19.63 -28.07
CA ARG A 43 25.27 19.58 -28.20
C ARG A 43 25.91 20.48 -27.16
N LEU A 44 26.57 19.90 -26.16
CA LEU A 44 27.19 20.63 -25.06
C LEU A 44 28.59 21.14 -25.40
N SER A 45 29.12 20.82 -26.58
CA SER A 45 30.42 21.26 -27.06
C SER A 45 30.40 22.66 -27.70
N ALA A 46 29.22 23.21 -28.00
CA ALA A 46 29.03 24.54 -28.58
C ALA A 46 28.13 25.38 -27.66
N ASP A 47 28.22 26.72 -27.81
CA ASP A 47 27.30 27.62 -27.12
C ASP A 47 25.85 27.40 -27.62
N GLY A 48 24.89 27.47 -26.69
CA GLY A 48 23.48 27.25 -27.02
C GLY A 48 22.56 27.34 -25.81
N ASP A 49 21.28 27.18 -26.06
CA ASP A 49 20.16 27.25 -25.07
C ASP A 49 20.22 26.14 -24.00
N TRP A 50 21.12 25.16 -24.12
CA TRP A 50 21.35 24.17 -23.09
C TRP A 50 21.88 24.76 -21.78
N GLN A 51 22.55 25.92 -21.84
CA GLN A 51 23.09 26.64 -20.67
C GLN A 51 21.98 27.14 -19.72
N GLU A 52 20.73 27.24 -20.20
CA GLU A 52 19.57 27.56 -19.38
C GLU A 52 19.21 26.42 -18.39
N PHE A 53 19.72 25.19 -18.62
CA PHE A 53 19.42 24.03 -17.83
C PHE A 53 20.53 23.65 -16.86
N PRO A 54 20.39 23.86 -15.54
CA PRO A 54 21.41 23.50 -14.54
C PRO A 54 21.88 22.04 -14.65
N LEU A 55 20.98 21.13 -14.98
CA LEU A 55 21.32 19.72 -15.20
C LEU A 55 22.32 19.52 -16.33
N LEU A 56 22.15 20.20 -17.46
CA LEU A 56 23.05 20.07 -18.61
C LEU A 56 24.38 20.76 -18.35
N VAL A 57 24.39 21.85 -17.59
CA VAL A 57 25.63 22.52 -17.12
C VAL A 57 26.43 21.53 -16.27
N SER A 58 25.80 20.85 -15.31
CA SER A 58 26.48 19.85 -14.48
C SER A 58 27.01 18.65 -15.28
N PHE A 59 26.29 18.23 -16.33
CA PHE A 59 26.82 17.20 -17.25
C PHE A 59 28.03 17.66 -18.03
N LYS A 60 28.02 18.90 -18.51
CA LYS A 60 29.17 19.51 -19.18
C LYS A 60 30.40 19.57 -18.29
N GLU A 61 30.24 19.99 -17.04
CA GLU A 61 31.33 20.04 -16.04
C GLU A 61 31.94 18.66 -15.78
N ARG A 62 31.15 17.60 -15.90
CA ARG A 62 31.59 16.20 -15.81
C ARG A 62 32.14 15.62 -17.11
N GLY A 63 32.30 16.44 -18.14
CA GLY A 63 32.92 16.05 -19.41
C GLY A 63 31.96 15.63 -20.50
N ALA A 64 30.64 15.69 -20.30
CA ALA A 64 29.69 15.36 -21.35
C ALA A 64 29.77 16.38 -22.51
N THR A 65 29.71 15.89 -23.74
CA THR A 65 29.77 16.67 -25.00
C THR A 65 28.41 16.73 -25.71
N ASP A 66 27.53 15.79 -25.43
CA ASP A 66 26.22 15.70 -26.07
C ASP A 66 25.21 15.10 -25.10
N TYR A 67 23.96 15.52 -25.22
CA TYR A 67 22.81 15.03 -24.47
C TYR A 67 21.65 14.75 -25.42
N TYR A 68 21.06 13.57 -25.29
CA TYR A 68 19.88 13.16 -26.05
C TYR A 68 18.81 12.65 -25.10
N ALA A 69 17.57 13.09 -25.24
CA ALA A 69 16.43 12.58 -24.50
C ALA A 69 15.26 12.24 -25.42
N GLN A 70 14.59 11.14 -25.13
CA GLN A 70 13.45 10.63 -25.88
C GLN A 70 12.26 10.42 -24.96
N LEU A 71 11.09 10.87 -25.40
CA LEU A 71 9.81 10.59 -24.77
C LEU A 71 9.20 9.32 -25.38
N VAL A 72 8.93 8.32 -24.56
CA VAL A 72 8.33 7.05 -24.95
C VAL A 72 6.95 6.93 -24.32
N MET A 73 5.90 7.10 -25.12
CA MET A 73 4.51 7.00 -24.66
C MET A 73 4.03 5.56 -24.60
N PHE A 74 3.29 5.20 -23.55
CA PHE A 74 2.77 3.82 -23.34
C PHE A 74 1.41 3.58 -24.00
N SER A 75 0.71 4.62 -24.43
CA SER A 75 -0.59 4.55 -25.08
C SER A 75 -0.64 5.47 -26.30
N GLU A 76 -1.62 5.24 -27.19
CA GLU A 76 -1.81 6.10 -28.35
C GLU A 76 -2.10 7.55 -27.95
N ALA A 77 -1.63 8.50 -28.76
CA ALA A 77 -1.52 9.94 -28.44
C ALA A 77 -2.81 10.62 -27.93
N ARG A 78 -3.98 10.06 -28.18
CA ARG A 78 -5.26 10.63 -27.77
C ARG A 78 -5.61 10.36 -26.29
N GLN A 79 -5.26 9.18 -25.77
CA GLN A 79 -5.46 8.81 -24.36
C GLN A 79 -4.27 9.22 -23.48
N ALA A 80 -3.06 9.19 -24.04
CA ALA A 80 -1.82 9.57 -23.36
C ALA A 80 -1.78 11.03 -22.94
N ARG A 81 -2.41 11.92 -23.71
CA ARG A 81 -2.47 13.37 -23.40
C ARG A 81 -3.23 13.71 -22.13
N LEU A 82 -4.16 12.85 -21.71
CA LEU A 82 -4.97 13.05 -20.50
C LEU A 82 -4.30 12.49 -19.23
N ARG A 83 -3.29 11.60 -19.36
CA ARG A 83 -2.68 10.88 -18.21
C ARG A 83 -1.16 10.91 -18.17
N GLN A 84 -0.47 11.53 -19.13
CA GLN A 84 1.02 11.54 -19.21
C GLN A 84 1.63 10.15 -18.98
N ASP A 85 1.08 9.13 -19.65
CA ASP A 85 1.45 7.73 -19.46
C ASP A 85 2.62 7.35 -20.37
N GLY A 86 3.82 7.40 -19.83
CA GLY A 86 5.05 7.15 -20.59
C GLY A 86 6.28 7.14 -19.69
N CYS A 87 7.45 7.08 -20.32
CA CYS A 87 8.73 7.31 -19.68
C CYS A 87 9.60 8.22 -20.55
N ILE A 88 10.58 8.85 -19.92
CA ILE A 88 11.62 9.59 -20.60
C ILE A 88 12.93 8.84 -20.39
N LEU A 89 13.64 8.62 -21.50
CA LEU A 89 14.98 8.06 -21.49
C LEU A 89 15.95 9.15 -21.92
N SER A 90 17.08 9.25 -21.25
CA SER A 90 18.12 10.19 -21.62
C SER A 90 19.51 9.58 -21.59
N TRP A 91 20.38 10.07 -22.42
CA TRP A 91 21.76 9.63 -22.59
C TRP A 91 22.69 10.82 -22.74
N THR A 92 23.90 10.66 -22.26
CA THR A 92 25.01 11.60 -22.44
C THR A 92 26.14 10.90 -23.19
N SER A 93 26.91 11.65 -23.95
CA SER A 93 28.17 11.21 -24.58
C SER A 93 29.31 12.09 -24.11
N ASP A 94 30.47 11.49 -23.88
CA ASP A 94 31.77 12.14 -23.62
C ASP A 94 32.66 12.15 -24.86
N HIS A 95 32.21 11.52 -25.96
CA HIS A 95 32.95 11.53 -27.21
C HIS A 95 33.07 12.99 -27.76
N PRO A 96 34.25 13.46 -28.25
CA PRO A 96 34.42 14.83 -28.71
C PRO A 96 33.39 15.30 -29.74
N ASP A 97 32.99 14.39 -30.66
CA ASP A 97 31.99 14.67 -31.70
C ASP A 97 30.54 14.45 -31.26
N GLY A 98 30.32 14.01 -29.99
CA GLY A 98 29.01 13.65 -29.45
C GLY A 98 28.45 12.38 -30.08
N PHE A 99 27.13 12.25 -30.16
CA PHE A 99 26.46 11.15 -30.84
C PHE A 99 26.45 11.34 -32.36
N SER A 100 26.72 10.29 -33.12
CA SER A 100 26.44 10.26 -34.55
C SER A 100 24.92 10.09 -34.81
N ASP A 101 24.48 10.40 -36.02
CA ASP A 101 23.08 10.20 -36.40
C ASP A 101 22.68 8.74 -36.36
N ASP A 102 23.58 7.83 -36.71
CA ASP A 102 23.33 6.39 -36.59
C ASP A 102 23.15 5.96 -35.12
N GLN A 103 23.97 6.48 -34.21
CA GLN A 103 23.80 6.23 -32.77
C GLN A 103 22.47 6.78 -32.26
N ILE A 104 22.06 7.98 -32.63
CA ILE A 104 20.74 8.53 -32.30
C ILE A 104 19.60 7.64 -32.82
N ASN A 105 19.72 7.13 -34.05
CA ASN A 105 18.74 6.20 -34.59
C ASN A 105 18.68 4.89 -33.81
N VAL A 106 19.83 4.34 -33.39
CA VAL A 106 19.90 3.18 -32.51
C VAL A 106 19.27 3.45 -31.14
N LEU A 107 19.58 4.60 -30.52
CA LEU A 107 18.99 5.00 -29.23
C LEU A 107 17.48 5.16 -29.34
N ARG A 108 16.98 5.75 -30.41
CA ARG A 108 15.53 5.89 -30.68
C ARG A 108 14.86 4.52 -30.84
N TRP A 109 15.50 3.60 -31.56
CA TRP A 109 15.03 2.24 -31.73
C TRP A 109 15.03 1.47 -30.39
N LEU A 110 16.11 1.55 -29.60
CA LEU A 110 16.20 0.95 -28.26
C LEU A 110 15.14 1.49 -27.33
N GLY A 111 14.96 2.82 -27.30
CA GLY A 111 13.97 3.47 -26.45
C GLY A 111 12.56 2.97 -26.70
N SER A 112 12.20 2.79 -27.98
CA SER A 112 10.86 2.27 -28.33
C SER A 112 10.64 0.83 -27.81
N ARG A 113 11.68 -0.02 -27.79
CA ARG A 113 11.60 -1.39 -27.25
C ARG A 113 11.60 -1.40 -25.73
N PHE A 114 12.44 -0.60 -25.12
CA PHE A 114 12.44 -0.40 -23.67
C PHE A 114 11.07 0.07 -23.18
N GLY A 115 10.42 0.96 -23.94
CA GLY A 115 9.08 1.43 -23.62
C GLY A 115 8.03 0.30 -23.52
N VAL A 116 8.14 -0.75 -24.34
CA VAL A 116 7.26 -1.92 -24.24
C VAL A 116 7.47 -2.65 -22.91
N VAL A 117 8.72 -2.90 -22.54
CA VAL A 117 9.07 -3.58 -21.29
C VAL A 117 8.63 -2.73 -20.08
N ALA A 118 8.93 -1.43 -20.11
CA ALA A 118 8.53 -0.50 -19.04
C ALA A 118 7.00 -0.41 -18.89
N LYS A 119 6.25 -0.45 -20.00
CA LYS A 119 4.79 -0.50 -20.00
C LYS A 119 4.26 -1.78 -19.36
N LEU A 120 4.86 -2.94 -19.65
CA LEU A 120 4.47 -4.21 -19.05
C LEU A 120 4.73 -4.21 -17.54
N ASP A 121 5.93 -3.82 -17.10
CA ASP A 121 6.26 -3.69 -15.67
C ASP A 121 5.30 -2.74 -14.94
N LYS A 122 5.01 -1.58 -15.54
CA LYS A 122 4.05 -0.65 -14.95
C LYS A 122 2.65 -1.25 -14.83
N ARG A 123 2.19 -1.99 -15.84
CA ARG A 123 0.88 -2.65 -15.81
C ARG A 123 0.82 -3.73 -14.74
N GLU A 124 1.87 -4.55 -14.63
CA GLU A 124 1.99 -5.57 -13.60
C GLU A 124 1.96 -4.95 -12.21
N ARG A 125 2.78 -3.92 -11.94
CA ARG A 125 2.76 -3.19 -10.66
C ARG A 125 1.41 -2.55 -10.37
N THR A 126 0.75 -1.99 -11.39
CA THR A 126 -0.59 -1.42 -11.20
C THR A 126 -1.59 -2.51 -10.84
N ALA A 127 -1.55 -3.67 -11.50
CA ALA A 127 -2.41 -4.80 -11.17
C ALA A 127 -2.17 -5.27 -9.73
N ILE A 128 -0.91 -5.46 -9.33
CA ILE A 128 -0.53 -5.82 -7.96
C ILE A 128 -1.08 -4.80 -6.96
N ASN A 129 -0.84 -3.51 -7.20
CA ASN A 129 -1.29 -2.45 -6.29
C ASN A 129 -2.81 -2.41 -6.14
N VAL A 130 -3.55 -2.51 -7.27
CA VAL A 130 -5.02 -2.51 -7.25
C VAL A 130 -5.55 -3.75 -6.54
N VAL A 131 -5.07 -4.94 -6.91
CA VAL A 131 -5.54 -6.18 -6.30
C VAL A 131 -5.21 -6.22 -4.82
N SER A 132 -3.99 -5.81 -4.42
CA SER A 132 -3.60 -5.75 -3.00
C SER A 132 -4.38 -4.71 -2.20
N ALA A 133 -4.78 -3.59 -2.81
CA ALA A 133 -5.58 -2.57 -2.14
C ALA A 133 -7.01 -3.06 -1.80
N TYR A 134 -7.56 -3.98 -2.60
CA TYR A 134 -8.91 -4.51 -2.38
C TYR A 134 -8.96 -5.85 -1.64
N LEU A 135 -7.93 -6.69 -1.79
CA LEU A 135 -7.91 -8.04 -1.22
C LEU A 135 -6.91 -8.21 -0.06
N GLY A 136 -6.07 -7.22 0.21
CA GLY A 136 -4.90 -7.38 1.07
C GLY A 136 -3.68 -7.89 0.30
N SER A 137 -2.51 -7.85 0.92
CA SER A 137 -1.23 -8.13 0.24
C SER A 137 -1.03 -9.61 -0.08
N ASP A 138 -1.38 -10.52 0.83
CA ASP A 138 -1.21 -11.96 0.64
C ASP A 138 -2.25 -12.54 -0.30
N ALA A 139 -3.54 -12.29 -0.05
CA ALA A 139 -4.63 -12.69 -0.94
C ALA A 139 -4.44 -12.12 -2.36
N GLY A 140 -4.03 -10.85 -2.46
CA GLY A 140 -3.77 -10.21 -3.74
C GLY A 140 -2.65 -10.89 -4.54
N ARG A 141 -1.57 -11.29 -3.88
CA ARG A 141 -0.47 -12.03 -4.51
C ARG A 141 -0.92 -13.39 -5.01
N ARG A 142 -1.62 -14.17 -4.17
CA ARG A 142 -2.13 -15.50 -4.52
C ARG A 142 -3.07 -15.45 -5.73
N VAL A 143 -3.94 -14.47 -5.80
CA VAL A 143 -4.82 -14.24 -6.95
C VAL A 143 -4.01 -13.97 -8.22
N LEU A 144 -2.99 -13.14 -8.16
CA LEU A 144 -2.12 -12.84 -9.31
C LEU A 144 -1.26 -14.03 -9.73
N ASP A 145 -0.88 -14.91 -8.79
CA ASP A 145 -0.19 -16.16 -9.04
C ASP A 145 -1.13 -17.27 -9.58
N GLY A 146 -2.41 -16.95 -9.80
CA GLY A 146 -3.40 -17.85 -10.38
C GLY A 146 -4.03 -18.83 -9.39
N GLN A 147 -3.87 -18.63 -8.07
CA GLN A 147 -4.52 -19.41 -7.03
C GLN A 147 -5.97 -18.95 -6.82
N ILE A 148 -6.80 -19.14 -7.85
CA ILE A 148 -8.18 -18.63 -7.90
C ILE A 148 -9.25 -19.73 -7.96
N LYS A 149 -8.87 -20.99 -7.79
CA LYS A 149 -9.83 -22.08 -7.83
C LYS A 149 -10.71 -22.08 -6.59
N LEU A 150 -12.00 -22.19 -6.82
CA LEU A 150 -12.98 -22.33 -5.75
C LEU A 150 -12.68 -23.57 -4.90
N GLY A 151 -12.64 -23.40 -3.57
CA GLY A 151 -12.33 -24.45 -2.62
C GLY A 151 -10.84 -24.67 -2.37
N ASP A 152 -9.93 -23.99 -3.10
CA ASP A 152 -8.50 -23.99 -2.75
C ASP A 152 -8.32 -23.20 -1.44
N GLY A 153 -7.70 -23.84 -0.45
CA GLY A 153 -7.41 -23.23 0.85
C GLY A 153 -6.43 -24.04 1.65
N GLU A 154 -5.91 -23.43 2.67
CA GLU A 154 -4.98 -24.05 3.63
C GLU A 154 -5.38 -23.71 5.07
N VAL A 155 -5.01 -24.59 5.99
CA VAL A 155 -5.12 -24.29 7.43
C VAL A 155 -3.90 -23.49 7.84
N ILE A 156 -4.11 -22.30 8.38
CA ILE A 156 -3.08 -21.44 8.93
C ILE A 156 -3.29 -21.23 10.42
N ALA A 157 -2.21 -21.24 11.19
CA ALA A 157 -2.24 -20.78 12.57
C ALA A 157 -2.06 -19.25 12.60
N ALA A 158 -2.90 -18.56 13.35
CA ALA A 158 -2.85 -17.11 13.44
C ALA A 158 -3.33 -16.60 14.80
N VAL A 159 -2.90 -15.37 15.13
CA VAL A 159 -3.62 -14.54 16.08
C VAL A 159 -4.63 -13.72 15.31
N ILE A 160 -5.89 -13.82 15.72
CA ILE A 160 -7.02 -13.23 15.03
C ILE A 160 -7.43 -11.97 15.79
N TRP A 161 -7.66 -10.91 15.06
CA TRP A 161 -8.17 -9.61 15.49
C TRP A 161 -9.58 -9.41 14.93
N PHE A 162 -10.52 -9.11 15.79
CA PHE A 162 -11.83 -8.65 15.37
C PHE A 162 -12.22 -7.42 16.19
N SER A 163 -12.40 -6.29 15.52
CA SER A 163 -12.84 -5.04 16.19
C SER A 163 -14.04 -4.44 15.50
N ASP A 164 -14.90 -3.76 16.27
CA ASP A 164 -16.15 -3.17 15.82
C ASP A 164 -16.35 -1.78 16.44
N LEU A 165 -16.83 -0.82 15.64
CA LEU A 165 -17.11 0.55 16.09
C LEU A 165 -18.34 0.55 16.98
N ARG A 166 -18.22 1.09 18.20
CA ARG A 166 -19.36 1.18 19.09
C ARG A 166 -20.35 2.25 18.63
N GLN A 167 -21.62 1.96 18.78
CA GLN A 167 -22.73 2.85 18.43
C GLN A 167 -22.73 3.33 16.97
N SER A 168 -22.18 2.54 16.06
CA SER A 168 -22.10 2.86 14.63
C SER A 168 -23.49 3.09 13.99
N THR A 169 -24.49 2.26 14.33
CA THR A 169 -25.85 2.40 13.79
C THR A 169 -26.50 3.72 14.20
N PRO A 170 -26.57 4.11 15.50
CA PRO A 170 -27.06 5.44 15.88
C PRO A 170 -26.25 6.59 15.27
N LEU A 171 -24.96 6.38 15.02
CA LEU A 171 -24.10 7.38 14.40
C LEU A 171 -24.44 7.55 12.92
N ALA A 172 -24.65 6.44 12.20
CA ALA A 172 -25.07 6.45 10.80
C ALA A 172 -26.45 7.09 10.60
N ASP A 173 -27.37 6.92 11.56
CA ASP A 173 -28.71 7.53 11.48
C ASP A 173 -28.68 9.05 11.67
N ARG A 174 -27.66 9.58 12.35
CA ARG A 174 -27.54 11.02 12.68
C ARG A 174 -26.69 11.83 11.71
N LEU A 175 -25.70 11.20 11.09
CA LEU A 175 -24.75 11.85 10.19
C LEU A 175 -25.18 11.78 8.73
N ALA A 176 -24.79 12.78 7.95
CA ALA A 176 -24.84 12.66 6.49
C ALA A 176 -23.91 11.54 6.01
N GLY A 177 -24.20 10.90 4.87
CA GLY A 177 -23.44 9.75 4.39
C GLY A 177 -21.95 10.00 4.24
N ASP A 178 -21.57 11.17 3.73
CA ASP A 178 -20.14 11.55 3.56
C ASP A 178 -19.43 11.74 4.92
N ASP A 179 -20.12 12.32 5.90
CA ASP A 179 -19.58 12.52 7.25
C ASP A 179 -19.42 11.18 7.98
N PHE A 180 -20.39 10.27 7.82
CA PHE A 180 -20.29 8.92 8.38
C PHE A 180 -19.12 8.14 7.77
N LEU A 181 -18.89 8.25 6.44
CA LEU A 181 -17.74 7.64 5.79
C LEU A 181 -16.40 8.22 6.31
N GLN A 182 -16.34 9.51 6.61
CA GLN A 182 -15.14 10.11 7.22
C GLN A 182 -14.90 9.56 8.64
N VAL A 183 -15.95 9.38 9.44
CA VAL A 183 -15.85 8.76 10.76
C VAL A 183 -15.36 7.32 10.65
N LEU A 184 -15.94 6.51 9.76
CA LEU A 184 -15.48 5.14 9.52
C LEU A 184 -14.01 5.09 9.08
N ASN A 185 -13.60 5.94 8.15
CA ASN A 185 -12.23 6.00 7.69
C ASN A 185 -11.26 6.39 8.82
N THR A 186 -11.67 7.32 9.68
CA THR A 186 -10.88 7.72 10.85
C THR A 186 -10.73 6.56 11.84
N TYR A 187 -11.81 5.84 12.13
CA TYR A 187 -11.78 4.64 12.95
C TYR A 187 -10.89 3.55 12.34
N PHE A 188 -11.01 3.28 11.04
CA PHE A 188 -10.18 2.30 10.36
C PHE A 188 -8.70 2.68 10.32
N GLN A 189 -8.37 3.96 10.23
CA GLN A 189 -6.97 4.41 10.38
C GLN A 189 -6.41 4.14 11.78
N CYS A 190 -7.23 4.23 12.81
CA CYS A 190 -6.81 3.90 14.17
C CYS A 190 -6.62 2.38 14.34
N THR A 191 -7.54 1.56 13.85
CA THR A 191 -7.58 0.10 14.09
C THR A 191 -6.83 -0.69 13.03
N ALA A 192 -7.32 -0.71 11.78
CA ALA A 192 -6.69 -1.39 10.66
C ALA A 192 -5.29 -0.82 10.37
N GLY A 193 -5.10 0.50 10.49
CA GLY A 193 -3.78 1.13 10.36
C GLY A 193 -2.80 0.61 11.40
N ALA A 194 -3.21 0.47 12.67
CA ALA A 194 -2.36 -0.11 13.70
C ALA A 194 -2.00 -1.57 13.41
N VAL A 195 -2.94 -2.37 12.91
CA VAL A 195 -2.67 -3.76 12.48
C VAL A 195 -1.59 -3.79 11.41
N LEU A 196 -1.74 -2.99 10.34
CA LEU A 196 -0.80 -2.95 9.21
C LEU A 196 0.59 -2.47 9.62
N ASP A 197 0.69 -1.43 10.44
CA ASP A 197 1.96 -0.87 10.90
C ASP A 197 2.73 -1.84 11.82
N HIS A 198 2.02 -2.77 12.46
CA HIS A 198 2.62 -3.84 13.27
C HIS A 198 2.79 -5.15 12.48
N GLY A 199 2.65 -5.13 11.14
CA GLY A 199 2.89 -6.29 10.29
C GLY A 199 1.78 -7.35 10.31
N GLY A 200 0.59 -7.00 10.79
CA GLY A 200 -0.62 -7.81 10.61
C GLY A 200 -1.22 -7.62 9.22
N GLU A 201 -2.16 -8.47 8.87
CA GLU A 201 -2.89 -8.44 7.61
C GLU A 201 -4.37 -8.17 7.87
N VAL A 202 -4.91 -7.13 7.24
CA VAL A 202 -6.35 -6.84 7.24
C VAL A 202 -6.99 -7.66 6.14
N LEU A 203 -7.82 -8.62 6.54
CA LEU A 203 -8.49 -9.52 5.61
C LEU A 203 -9.76 -8.90 5.02
N ARG A 204 -10.54 -8.20 5.88
CA ARG A 204 -11.85 -7.70 5.47
C ARG A 204 -12.34 -6.59 6.39
N PHE A 205 -13.06 -5.64 5.79
CA PHE A 205 -13.98 -4.76 6.47
C PHE A 205 -15.40 -5.33 6.36
N ILE A 206 -16.08 -5.53 7.49
CA ILE A 206 -17.43 -6.09 7.56
C ILE A 206 -18.35 -5.01 8.14
N GLY A 207 -18.88 -4.15 7.27
CA GLY A 207 -19.56 -2.93 7.72
C GLY A 207 -18.58 -2.01 8.43
N ASP A 208 -18.75 -1.86 9.71
CA ASP A 208 -17.89 -1.09 10.62
C ASP A 208 -16.89 -1.95 11.41
N ALA A 209 -16.89 -3.28 11.18
CA ALA A 209 -15.94 -4.18 11.81
C ALA A 209 -14.67 -4.40 10.95
N VAL A 210 -13.56 -4.70 11.63
CA VAL A 210 -12.26 -5.07 11.04
C VAL A 210 -11.92 -6.50 11.44
N LEU A 211 -11.78 -7.38 10.46
CA LEU A 211 -11.21 -8.72 10.63
C LEU A 211 -9.77 -8.72 10.11
N ALA A 212 -8.83 -9.05 10.98
CA ALA A 212 -7.42 -9.09 10.64
C ALA A 212 -6.72 -10.27 11.32
N ILE A 213 -5.52 -10.60 10.84
CA ILE A 213 -4.70 -11.67 11.39
C ILE A 213 -3.24 -11.23 11.56
N PHE A 214 -2.56 -11.91 12.46
CA PHE A 214 -1.10 -11.91 12.59
C PHE A 214 -0.63 -13.34 12.39
N HIS A 215 0.12 -13.59 11.34
CA HIS A 215 0.60 -14.92 10.97
C HIS A 215 1.52 -15.51 12.05
N VAL A 216 1.40 -16.82 12.27
CA VAL A 216 2.26 -17.57 13.17
C VAL A 216 3.32 -18.28 12.36
N ASP A 217 4.55 -17.73 12.37
CA ASP A 217 5.68 -18.26 11.61
C ASP A 217 6.85 -18.64 12.51
N GLY A 218 7.39 -19.83 12.30
CA GLY A 218 8.59 -20.33 12.98
C GLY A 218 8.39 -20.78 14.43
N VAL A 219 9.50 -21.06 15.13
CA VAL A 219 9.50 -21.79 16.42
C VAL A 219 8.74 -21.04 17.53
N ASP A 220 8.92 -19.73 17.65
CA ASP A 220 8.23 -18.90 18.67
C ASP A 220 7.08 -18.07 18.06
N GLY A 221 6.54 -18.55 16.95
CA GLY A 221 5.58 -17.81 16.12
C GLY A 221 4.35 -17.35 16.88
N HIS A 222 3.73 -18.21 17.69
CA HIS A 222 2.55 -17.87 18.49
C HIS A 222 2.82 -16.73 19.48
N THR A 223 3.88 -16.84 20.27
CA THR A 223 4.25 -15.80 21.25
C THR A 223 4.59 -14.47 20.57
N ARG A 224 5.29 -14.53 19.42
CA ARG A 224 5.64 -13.34 18.63
C ARG A 224 4.38 -12.69 18.07
N ALA A 225 3.51 -13.45 17.42
CA ALA A 225 2.25 -12.96 16.86
C ALA A 225 1.35 -12.34 17.94
N ALA A 226 1.23 -13.02 19.11
CA ALA A 226 0.46 -12.48 20.23
C ALA A 226 1.03 -11.16 20.77
N ARG A 227 2.35 -11.06 20.88
CA ARG A 227 3.01 -9.83 21.34
C ARG A 227 2.79 -8.67 20.39
N VAL A 228 2.90 -8.93 19.09
CA VAL A 228 2.71 -7.93 18.04
C VAL A 228 1.25 -7.50 17.95
N ALA A 229 0.31 -8.45 18.02
CA ALA A 229 -1.13 -8.15 18.05
C ALA A 229 -1.53 -7.31 19.25
N LEU A 230 -0.97 -7.60 20.44
CA LEU A 230 -1.22 -6.78 21.63
C LEU A 230 -0.59 -5.38 21.52
N ALA A 231 0.57 -5.25 20.89
CA ALA A 231 1.18 -3.96 20.62
C ALA A 231 0.31 -3.14 19.65
N ALA A 232 -0.21 -3.76 18.59
CA ALA A 232 -1.15 -3.13 17.68
C ALA A 232 -2.45 -2.67 18.40
N ALA A 233 -2.97 -3.49 19.33
CA ALA A 233 -4.15 -3.15 20.11
C ALA A 233 -3.94 -1.88 20.97
N ARG A 234 -2.80 -1.79 21.64
CA ARG A 234 -2.44 -0.60 22.43
C ARG A 234 -2.20 0.63 21.55
N ASP A 235 -1.64 0.44 20.37
CA ASP A 235 -1.44 1.52 19.40
C ASP A 235 -2.78 2.03 18.86
N ALA A 236 -3.72 1.13 18.57
CA ALA A 236 -5.08 1.51 18.16
C ALA A 236 -5.79 2.34 19.24
N GLU A 237 -5.69 1.94 20.52
CA GLU A 237 -6.23 2.74 21.64
C GLU A 237 -5.60 4.13 21.75
N ARG A 238 -4.28 4.21 21.60
CA ARG A 238 -3.54 5.48 21.62
C ARG A 238 -3.99 6.40 20.48
N ARG A 239 -4.04 5.89 19.24
CA ARG A 239 -4.48 6.64 18.05
C ARG A 239 -5.92 7.15 18.24
N LEU A 240 -6.80 6.30 18.72
CA LEU A 240 -8.19 6.71 18.96
C LEU A 240 -8.29 7.79 20.06
N ALA A 241 -7.47 7.70 21.11
CA ALA A 241 -7.43 8.72 22.15
C ALA A 241 -6.97 10.09 21.60
N GLU A 242 -5.96 10.10 20.71
CA GLU A 242 -5.49 11.30 20.03
C GLU A 242 -6.58 11.92 19.13
N VAL A 243 -7.26 11.08 18.34
CA VAL A 243 -8.40 11.50 17.51
C VAL A 243 -9.53 12.07 18.38
N ASN A 244 -9.88 11.39 19.48
CA ASN A 244 -10.95 11.83 20.37
C ASN A 244 -10.65 13.16 21.08
N ALA A 245 -9.38 13.45 21.38
CA ALA A 245 -8.99 14.76 21.90
C ALA A 245 -9.38 15.89 20.93
N THR A 246 -9.01 15.74 19.64
CA THR A 246 -9.36 16.71 18.60
C THR A 246 -10.87 16.80 18.37
N ARG A 247 -11.58 15.67 18.34
CA ARG A 247 -13.04 15.63 18.16
C ARG A 247 -13.77 16.34 19.29
N THR A 248 -13.34 16.10 20.53
CA THR A 248 -13.93 16.75 21.71
C THR A 248 -13.70 18.27 21.69
N GLU A 249 -12.51 18.72 21.29
CA GLU A 249 -12.22 20.16 21.11
C GLU A 249 -13.12 20.81 20.05
N SER A 250 -13.51 20.04 19.02
CA SER A 250 -14.42 20.47 17.95
C SER A 250 -15.90 20.31 18.32
N GLY A 251 -16.22 19.81 19.52
CA GLY A 251 -17.60 19.57 19.99
C GLY A 251 -18.24 18.32 19.37
N GLU A 252 -17.43 17.43 18.78
CA GLU A 252 -17.89 16.18 18.21
C GLU A 252 -17.88 15.05 19.25
N GLU A 253 -18.71 14.03 19.04
CA GLU A 253 -18.79 12.86 19.91
C GLU A 253 -17.52 12.00 19.79
N ALA A 254 -16.99 11.56 20.94
CA ALA A 254 -15.86 10.64 20.98
C ALA A 254 -16.24 9.28 20.41
N LEU A 255 -15.32 8.68 19.66
CA LEU A 255 -15.47 7.34 19.11
C LEU A 255 -14.97 6.29 20.11
N ASP A 256 -15.57 5.11 20.10
CA ASP A 256 -15.12 3.96 20.87
C ASP A 256 -15.26 2.67 20.08
N PHE A 257 -14.50 1.63 20.44
CA PHE A 257 -14.54 0.34 19.77
C PHE A 257 -14.43 -0.83 20.75
N GLY A 258 -14.95 -1.98 20.35
CA GLY A 258 -14.67 -3.28 20.97
C GLY A 258 -13.60 -4.02 20.18
N LEU A 259 -12.76 -4.80 20.86
CA LEU A 259 -11.74 -5.63 20.26
C LEU A 259 -11.64 -6.99 20.93
N GLY A 260 -11.74 -8.05 20.13
CA GLY A 260 -11.39 -9.41 20.50
C GLY A 260 -10.05 -9.84 19.92
N LEU A 261 -9.22 -10.52 20.72
CA LEU A 261 -8.00 -11.20 20.26
C LEU A 261 -8.08 -12.68 20.63
N HIS A 262 -7.85 -13.55 19.65
CA HIS A 262 -7.87 -15.00 19.83
C HIS A 262 -6.69 -15.63 19.07
N SER A 263 -6.13 -16.74 19.59
CA SER A 263 -5.14 -17.55 18.87
C SER A 263 -5.73 -18.89 18.51
N GLY A 264 -5.70 -19.23 17.22
CA GLY A 264 -6.26 -20.48 16.74
C GLY A 264 -6.00 -20.73 15.26
N ASP A 265 -6.45 -21.89 14.80
CA ASP A 265 -6.34 -22.31 13.41
C ASP A 265 -7.54 -21.82 12.59
N LEU A 266 -7.23 -21.33 11.39
CA LEU A 266 -8.21 -20.83 10.42
C LEU A 266 -8.04 -21.57 9.09
N MET A 267 -9.13 -21.85 8.40
CA MET A 267 -9.11 -22.18 6.99
C MET A 267 -9.05 -20.87 6.19
N PHE A 268 -7.97 -20.66 5.48
CA PHE A 268 -7.68 -19.48 4.64
C PHE A 268 -7.76 -19.89 3.17
N GLY A 269 -8.73 -19.35 2.41
CA GLY A 269 -8.91 -19.81 1.05
C GLY A 269 -10.03 -19.15 0.27
N ASN A 270 -10.27 -19.69 -0.92
CA ASN A 270 -11.24 -19.20 -1.90
C ASN A 270 -12.64 -19.74 -1.64
N ILE A 271 -13.56 -18.86 -1.30
CA ILE A 271 -14.94 -19.17 -0.97
C ILE A 271 -15.86 -18.42 -1.93
N GLY A 272 -16.99 -19.01 -2.30
CA GLY A 272 -18.01 -18.34 -3.11
C GLY A 272 -18.60 -19.21 -4.19
N VAL A 273 -18.86 -18.60 -5.34
CA VAL A 273 -19.39 -19.24 -6.55
C VAL A 273 -18.43 -18.95 -7.71
N PRO A 274 -18.47 -19.72 -8.82
CA PRO A 274 -17.54 -19.53 -9.93
C PRO A 274 -17.48 -18.10 -10.48
N GLU A 275 -18.62 -17.38 -10.45
CA GLU A 275 -18.75 -16.02 -10.94
C GLU A 275 -18.26 -14.97 -9.94
N ARG A 276 -18.12 -15.33 -8.65
CA ARG A 276 -17.68 -14.46 -7.58
C ARG A 276 -16.98 -15.24 -6.47
N VAL A 277 -15.67 -15.26 -6.55
CA VAL A 277 -14.80 -15.85 -5.52
C VAL A 277 -14.33 -14.76 -4.58
N GLU A 278 -14.26 -15.08 -3.30
CA GLU A 278 -13.73 -14.23 -2.27
C GLU A 278 -12.66 -14.98 -1.49
N PHE A 279 -11.51 -14.34 -1.31
CA PHE A 279 -10.45 -14.86 -0.48
C PHE A 279 -10.73 -14.49 0.97
N SER A 280 -10.94 -15.46 1.84
CA SER A 280 -11.40 -15.21 3.21
C SER A 280 -10.98 -16.31 4.18
N VAL A 281 -11.23 -16.05 5.46
CA VAL A 281 -11.02 -17.03 6.53
C VAL A 281 -12.35 -17.57 7.05
N VAL A 282 -12.37 -18.86 7.30
CA VAL A 282 -13.48 -19.55 7.95
C VAL A 282 -12.96 -20.51 9.03
N GLY A 283 -13.78 -20.74 10.02
CA GLY A 283 -13.49 -21.72 11.06
C GLY A 283 -14.00 -21.30 12.43
N PRO A 284 -13.94 -22.21 13.41
CA PRO A 284 -14.38 -21.94 14.78
C PRO A 284 -13.68 -20.72 15.39
N ALA A 285 -12.37 -20.58 15.17
CA ALA A 285 -11.58 -19.50 15.73
C ALA A 285 -12.04 -18.09 15.26
N ALA A 286 -12.46 -17.96 13.98
CA ALA A 286 -13.03 -16.70 13.48
C ALA A 286 -14.37 -16.36 14.16
N ASN A 287 -15.19 -17.37 14.43
CA ASN A 287 -16.45 -17.19 15.16
C ASN A 287 -16.21 -16.86 16.64
N GLU A 288 -15.19 -17.48 17.26
CA GLU A 288 -14.83 -17.24 18.65
C GLU A 288 -14.36 -15.81 18.87
N VAL A 289 -13.49 -15.27 18.03
CA VAL A 289 -13.02 -13.89 18.16
C VAL A 289 -14.13 -12.87 17.99
N ALA A 290 -15.08 -13.11 17.06
CA ALA A 290 -16.23 -12.22 16.88
C ALA A 290 -17.19 -12.24 18.09
N ARG A 291 -17.36 -13.40 18.74
CA ARG A 291 -18.12 -13.52 19.98
C ARG A 291 -17.40 -12.82 21.14
N LEU A 292 -16.08 -12.95 21.20
CA LEU A 292 -15.25 -12.28 22.19
C LEU A 292 -15.38 -10.76 22.09
N GLU A 293 -15.37 -10.24 20.86
CA GLU A 293 -15.61 -8.80 20.63
C GLU A 293 -17.01 -8.39 21.15
N ASN A 294 -18.03 -9.15 20.82
CA ASN A 294 -19.38 -8.84 21.28
C ASN A 294 -19.49 -8.78 22.83
N LEU A 295 -18.78 -9.66 23.55
CA LEU A 295 -18.71 -9.63 25.01
C LEU A 295 -18.07 -8.36 25.57
N THR A 296 -17.29 -7.62 24.78
CA THR A 296 -16.70 -6.35 25.20
C THR A 296 -17.77 -5.33 25.61
N LYS A 297 -18.94 -5.38 24.99
CA LYS A 297 -20.10 -4.52 25.30
C LYS A 297 -20.75 -4.92 26.63
N ASP A 298 -20.94 -6.22 26.83
CA ASP A 298 -21.63 -6.74 28.03
C ASP A 298 -20.77 -6.60 29.30
N LEU A 299 -19.46 -6.71 29.15
CA LEU A 299 -18.49 -6.67 30.24
C LEU A 299 -17.89 -5.26 30.47
N ASP A 300 -18.30 -4.27 29.68
CA ASP A 300 -17.76 -2.91 29.71
C ASP A 300 -16.21 -2.90 29.67
N ARG A 301 -15.67 -3.64 28.73
CA ARG A 301 -14.24 -3.71 28.45
C ARG A 301 -14.00 -3.43 26.97
N ARG A 302 -12.97 -2.63 26.66
CA ARG A 302 -12.63 -2.33 25.26
C ARG A 302 -11.96 -3.50 24.57
N ILE A 303 -11.03 -4.16 25.26
CA ILE A 303 -10.24 -5.25 24.72
C ILE A 303 -10.46 -6.52 25.55
N LEU A 304 -10.86 -7.59 24.89
CA LEU A 304 -10.92 -8.94 25.47
C LEU A 304 -10.00 -9.87 24.72
N VAL A 305 -9.37 -10.77 25.46
CA VAL A 305 -8.52 -11.82 24.91
C VAL A 305 -9.04 -13.19 25.35
N SER A 306 -8.96 -14.19 24.48
CA SER A 306 -9.25 -15.57 24.88
C SER A 306 -8.17 -16.14 25.77
N GLU A 307 -8.50 -17.22 26.51
CA GLU A 307 -7.50 -17.97 27.29
C GLU A 307 -6.36 -18.47 26.42
N ALA A 308 -6.65 -19.01 25.23
CA ALA A 308 -5.65 -19.46 24.26
C ALA A 308 -4.67 -18.35 23.82
N PHE A 309 -5.12 -17.10 23.77
CA PHE A 309 -4.22 -15.95 23.54
C PHE A 309 -3.46 -15.55 24.81
N ALA A 310 -4.14 -15.52 25.96
CA ALA A 310 -3.56 -15.06 27.22
C ALA A 310 -2.38 -15.96 27.65
N ASP A 311 -2.48 -17.27 27.44
CA ASP A 311 -1.44 -18.25 27.79
C ASP A 311 -0.15 -18.09 26.98
N LEU A 312 -0.20 -17.37 25.83
CA LEU A 312 0.99 -17.12 25.02
C LEU A 312 1.91 -16.03 25.60
N LEU A 313 1.40 -15.22 26.52
CA LEU A 313 2.14 -14.08 27.04
C LEU A 313 2.22 -14.13 28.57
N PRO A 314 3.42 -14.00 29.17
CA PRO A 314 3.61 -14.02 30.63
C PRO A 314 3.21 -12.67 31.24
N LEU A 315 1.94 -12.29 31.09
CA LEU A 315 1.38 -11.05 31.60
C LEU A 315 0.37 -11.35 32.71
N GLN A 316 0.12 -10.36 33.55
CA GLN A 316 -0.97 -10.43 34.51
C GLN A 316 -2.28 -10.05 33.82
N TRP A 317 -3.20 -11.00 33.71
CA TRP A 317 -4.51 -10.85 33.11
C TRP A 317 -5.59 -10.76 34.17
N GLU A 318 -6.56 -9.89 34.00
CA GLU A 318 -7.80 -9.91 34.77
C GLU A 318 -8.66 -11.08 34.27
N LYS A 319 -8.92 -12.05 35.11
CA LYS A 319 -9.76 -13.20 34.75
C LYS A 319 -11.22 -12.86 34.96
N LEU A 320 -11.98 -12.83 33.89
CA LEU A 320 -13.41 -12.52 33.89
C LEU A 320 -14.31 -13.75 34.04
N GLY A 321 -13.71 -14.94 34.21
CA GLY A 321 -14.40 -16.20 34.34
C GLY A 321 -14.92 -16.76 33.00
N ALA A 322 -15.53 -17.93 33.07
CA ALA A 322 -16.17 -18.56 31.91
C ALA A 322 -17.45 -17.78 31.56
N GLN A 323 -17.52 -17.31 30.33
CA GLN A 323 -18.69 -16.60 29.81
C GLN A 323 -19.50 -17.55 28.89
N GLN A 324 -20.82 -17.61 29.10
CA GLN A 324 -21.66 -18.32 28.16
C GLN A 324 -21.82 -17.54 26.86
N VAL A 325 -21.25 -18.07 25.80
CA VAL A 325 -21.34 -17.49 24.45
C VAL A 325 -22.41 -18.28 23.67
N LYS A 326 -23.39 -17.60 23.10
CA LYS A 326 -24.44 -18.28 22.32
C LYS A 326 -23.84 -19.14 21.21
N GLY A 327 -24.08 -20.45 21.24
CA GLY A 327 -23.73 -21.40 20.18
C GLY A 327 -22.41 -22.16 20.37
N VAL A 328 -21.91 -22.30 21.58
CA VAL A 328 -20.89 -23.31 21.99
C VAL A 328 -21.55 -24.30 22.90
#